data_b614671a580fe9141ab9fc075f85c633
#
_entry.id   b614671a580fe9141ab9fc075f85c633
#
_cell.length_a   1.000
_cell.length_b   1.000
_cell.length_c   1.000
_cell.angle_alpha   90.00
_cell.angle_beta   90.00
_cell.angle_gamma   90.00
#
_symmetry.space_group_name_H-M   'P 1'
#
loop_
_entity.id
_entity.type
_entity.pdbx_description
1 polymer ?
#
loop_
_entity_poly.entity_id
_entity_poly.type
_entity_poly.pdbx_seq_one_letter_code
_entity_poly.pdbx_strand_id
1 'polypeptide(L)'
;MRQNCRSILPDAGNLRRLRSALKELQAEVIAVPAFTARHLWRGHAIHFRCFHPEAEGIRINVMSRMRGVAPFERLWKRRTTLVLPGNATVHVLSLPDLVAAKKTQRDKDWPVIRRLVEAHYFEHRRDPNRARIAFWLTELRTPEVIVEVARQHKRAWRRLASSRSLLAFALSADLESVNRELAKEETAERDEDRRYWSPLRKELETLRHPNRGK
;
A
#
# COMPACT_ATOMS: atom_id res chain seq x y z
N MET A 1 0.28 -9.04 -15.24
CA MET A 1 -0.98 -8.30 -15.26
C MET A 1 -0.96 -7.27 -14.14
N ARG A 2 -0.95 -5.97 -14.45
CA ARG A 2 -0.89 -4.90 -13.45
C ARG A 2 -2.29 -4.68 -12.87
N GLN A 3 -2.44 -4.81 -11.55
CA GLN A 3 -3.68 -4.49 -10.84
C GLN A 3 -3.61 -3.03 -10.40
N ASN A 4 -4.48 -2.19 -10.93
CA ASN A 4 -4.64 -0.80 -10.49
C ASN A 4 -5.63 -0.75 -9.33
N CYS A 5 -5.14 -0.56 -8.11
CA CYS A 5 -5.98 -0.36 -6.93
C CYS A 5 -6.27 1.14 -6.75
N ARG A 6 -7.54 1.51 -6.62
CA ARG A 6 -7.98 2.89 -6.42
C ARG A 6 -8.72 3.02 -5.10
N SER A 7 -8.26 3.93 -4.25
CA SER A 7 -8.97 4.30 -3.03
C SER A 7 -9.95 5.43 -3.31
N ILE A 8 -11.18 5.28 -2.81
CA ILE A 8 -12.24 6.29 -2.98
C ILE A 8 -12.94 6.58 -1.66
N LEU A 9 -13.50 7.79 -1.56
CA LEU A 9 -14.52 8.10 -0.56
C LEU A 9 -15.89 7.65 -1.11
N PRO A 10 -16.60 6.69 -0.48
CA PRO A 10 -17.81 6.10 -1.04
C PRO A 10 -19.08 6.96 -0.76
N ASP A 11 -18.98 8.28 -0.94
CA ASP A 11 -20.12 9.18 -0.93
C ASP A 11 -20.90 9.14 -2.26
N ALA A 12 -22.14 9.63 -2.26
CA ALA A 12 -23.02 9.58 -3.42
C ALA A 12 -22.45 10.29 -4.65
N GLY A 13 -21.73 11.41 -4.47
CA GLY A 13 -21.10 12.16 -5.54
C GLY A 13 -19.96 11.38 -6.21
N ASN A 14 -19.05 10.83 -5.42
CA ASN A 14 -17.97 10.01 -5.93
C ASN A 14 -18.46 8.72 -6.58
N LEU A 15 -19.49 8.08 -6.00
CA LEU A 15 -20.06 6.87 -6.58
C LEU A 15 -20.73 7.14 -7.95
N ARG A 16 -21.37 8.31 -8.14
CA ARG A 16 -21.89 8.71 -9.45
C ARG A 16 -20.77 8.91 -10.46
N ARG A 17 -19.72 9.66 -10.11
CA ARG A 17 -18.56 9.88 -10.98
C ARG A 17 -17.86 8.55 -11.35
N LEU A 18 -17.70 7.68 -10.36
CA LEU A 18 -17.12 6.36 -10.59
C LEU A 18 -17.96 5.51 -11.55
N ARG A 19 -19.29 5.49 -11.37
CA ARG A 19 -20.20 4.79 -12.31
C ARG A 19 -20.10 5.32 -13.73
N SER A 20 -20.02 6.65 -13.89
CA SER A 20 -19.82 7.26 -15.22
C SER A 20 -18.52 6.79 -15.86
N ALA A 21 -17.40 6.89 -15.14
CA ALA A 21 -16.09 6.44 -15.63
C ALA A 21 -16.04 4.92 -15.95
N LEU A 22 -16.67 4.10 -15.12
CA LEU A 22 -16.76 2.65 -15.37
C LEU A 22 -17.62 2.35 -16.61
N LYS A 23 -18.69 3.12 -16.86
CA LYS A 23 -19.52 3.00 -18.07
C LYS A 23 -18.73 3.37 -19.32
N GLU A 24 -17.97 4.47 -19.29
CA GLU A 24 -17.09 4.89 -20.39
C GLU A 24 -16.06 3.82 -20.73
N LEU A 25 -15.50 3.16 -19.71
CA LEU A 25 -14.53 2.06 -19.86
C LEU A 25 -15.18 0.72 -20.21
N GLN A 26 -16.52 0.66 -20.36
CA GLN A 26 -17.28 -0.58 -20.52
C GLN A 26 -16.86 -1.62 -19.48
N ALA A 27 -16.68 -1.18 -18.21
CA ALA A 27 -16.12 -2.00 -17.16
C ALA A 27 -17.20 -2.83 -16.45
N GLU A 28 -16.98 -4.13 -16.36
CA GLU A 28 -17.89 -5.08 -15.71
C GLU A 28 -17.27 -5.63 -14.41
N VAL A 29 -18.14 -5.93 -13.44
CA VAL A 29 -17.73 -6.60 -12.19
C VAL A 29 -17.39 -8.05 -12.49
N ILE A 30 -16.17 -8.49 -12.15
CA ILE A 30 -15.67 -9.84 -12.47
C ILE A 30 -15.60 -10.79 -11.26
N ALA A 31 -15.97 -10.33 -10.08
CA ALA A 31 -15.94 -11.14 -8.86
C ALA A 31 -16.91 -10.58 -7.80
N VAL A 32 -17.32 -11.43 -6.86
CA VAL A 32 -18.03 -10.96 -5.67
C VAL A 32 -17.14 -10.09 -4.79
N PRO A 33 -17.70 -9.10 -4.10
CA PRO A 33 -19.12 -8.73 -4.07
C PRO A 33 -19.50 -7.82 -5.24
N ALA A 34 -20.81 -7.68 -5.46
CA ALA A 34 -21.36 -6.72 -6.42
C ALA A 34 -20.98 -5.28 -6.07
N PHE A 35 -20.97 -4.39 -7.07
CA PHE A 35 -20.66 -2.97 -6.87
C PHE A 35 -21.82 -2.24 -6.18
N THR A 36 -21.72 -2.13 -4.87
CA THR A 36 -22.65 -1.37 -4.01
C THR A 36 -21.90 -0.47 -3.05
N ALA A 37 -22.52 0.63 -2.62
CA ALA A 37 -22.00 1.49 -1.58
C ALA A 37 -21.75 0.71 -0.28
N ARG A 38 -22.67 -0.20 0.08
CA ARG A 38 -22.58 -1.04 1.29
C ARG A 38 -21.28 -1.85 1.31
N HIS A 39 -20.95 -2.54 0.22
CA HIS A 39 -19.73 -3.36 0.15
C HIS A 39 -18.46 -2.50 0.24
N LEU A 40 -18.43 -1.33 -0.40
CA LEU A 40 -17.32 -0.39 -0.27
C LEU A 40 -17.19 0.16 1.16
N TRP A 41 -18.30 0.57 1.81
CA TRP A 41 -18.28 1.02 3.21
C TRP A 41 -17.80 -0.07 4.17
N ARG A 42 -18.13 -1.31 3.89
CA ARG A 42 -17.66 -2.47 4.63
C ARG A 42 -16.15 -2.68 4.49
N GLY A 43 -15.54 -2.22 3.40
CA GLY A 43 -14.11 -2.33 3.11
C GLY A 43 -13.77 -3.37 2.06
N HIS A 44 -14.77 -3.96 1.40
CA HIS A 44 -14.52 -4.86 0.28
C HIS A 44 -13.88 -4.14 -0.91
N ALA A 45 -12.96 -4.82 -1.59
CA ALA A 45 -12.48 -4.41 -2.90
C ALA A 45 -13.46 -4.93 -3.97
N ILE A 46 -13.89 -4.04 -4.87
CA ILE A 46 -14.69 -4.41 -6.03
C ILE A 46 -13.77 -4.50 -7.25
N HIS A 47 -13.86 -5.60 -7.96
CA HIS A 47 -12.98 -5.93 -9.07
C HIS A 47 -13.71 -5.76 -10.40
N PHE A 48 -13.14 -4.95 -11.28
CA PHE A 48 -13.68 -4.69 -12.62
C PHE A 48 -12.67 -5.13 -13.69
N ARG A 49 -13.20 -5.48 -14.87
CA ARG A 49 -12.46 -5.62 -16.11
C ARG A 49 -13.05 -4.67 -17.13
N CYS A 50 -12.19 -3.94 -17.85
CA CYS A 50 -12.57 -3.03 -18.91
C CYS A 50 -12.64 -3.78 -20.25
N PHE A 51 -13.64 -3.42 -21.06
CA PHE A 51 -13.87 -3.95 -22.41
C PHE A 51 -13.87 -2.85 -23.48
N HIS A 52 -13.68 -1.58 -23.11
CA HIS A 52 -13.48 -0.51 -24.09
C HIS A 52 -12.20 -0.79 -24.89
N PRO A 53 -12.17 -0.62 -26.23
CA PRO A 53 -11.02 -0.97 -27.08
C PRO A 53 -9.70 -0.38 -26.61
N GLU A 54 -9.68 0.88 -26.17
CA GLU A 54 -8.47 1.54 -25.67
C GLU A 54 -8.06 1.10 -24.25
N ALA A 55 -8.90 0.35 -23.56
CA ALA A 55 -8.68 -0.11 -22.19
C ALA A 55 -8.91 -1.62 -22.02
N GLU A 56 -8.97 -2.37 -23.11
CA GLU A 56 -9.30 -3.78 -23.11
C GLU A 56 -8.37 -4.59 -22.18
N GLY A 57 -8.98 -5.43 -21.37
CA GLY A 57 -8.27 -6.30 -20.42
C GLY A 57 -7.71 -5.60 -19.19
N ILE A 58 -7.76 -4.26 -19.09
CA ILE A 58 -7.34 -3.53 -17.88
C ILE A 58 -8.23 -3.95 -16.71
N ARG A 59 -7.60 -4.27 -15.57
CA ARG A 59 -8.31 -4.55 -14.32
C ARG A 59 -8.24 -3.34 -13.40
N ILE A 60 -9.39 -2.94 -12.88
CA ILE A 60 -9.53 -1.87 -11.89
C ILE A 60 -10.07 -2.49 -10.60
N ASN A 61 -9.37 -2.24 -9.48
CA ASN A 61 -9.82 -2.61 -8.16
C ASN A 61 -10.18 -1.33 -7.40
N VAL A 62 -11.42 -1.23 -6.96
CA VAL A 62 -11.92 -0.07 -6.20
C VAL A 62 -12.13 -0.48 -4.76
N MET A 63 -11.57 0.27 -3.83
CA MET A 63 -11.74 0.07 -2.39
C MET A 63 -11.78 1.40 -1.64
N SER A 64 -12.42 1.40 -0.48
CA SER A 64 -12.51 2.60 0.38
C SER A 64 -11.56 2.56 1.57
N ARG A 65 -11.06 1.39 1.93
CA ARG A 65 -10.19 1.17 3.09
C ARG A 65 -9.03 0.27 2.72
N MET A 66 -7.87 0.57 3.28
CA MET A 66 -6.66 -0.25 3.18
C MET A 66 -6.05 -0.38 4.58
N ARG A 67 -5.49 -1.54 4.91
CA ARG A 67 -4.79 -1.74 6.18
C ARG A 67 -3.59 -0.81 6.28
N GLY A 68 -3.33 -0.30 7.48
CA GLY A 68 -2.13 0.51 7.77
C GLY A 68 -2.09 1.90 7.12
N VAL A 69 -3.16 2.30 6.42
CA VAL A 69 -3.22 3.56 5.69
C VAL A 69 -4.25 4.50 6.32
N ALA A 70 -3.94 5.78 6.33
CA ALA A 70 -4.83 6.81 6.87
C ALA A 70 -6.14 6.92 6.07
N PRO A 71 -7.21 7.53 6.65
CA PRO A 71 -8.44 7.85 5.91
C PRO A 71 -8.17 8.70 4.67
N PHE A 72 -9.07 8.59 3.67
CA PHE A 72 -8.93 9.19 2.34
C PHE A 72 -8.56 10.68 2.39
N GLU A 73 -9.17 11.47 3.27
CA GLU A 73 -8.92 12.91 3.37
C GLU A 73 -7.47 13.24 3.74
N ARG A 74 -6.86 12.42 4.60
CA ARG A 74 -5.44 12.58 4.95
C ARG A 74 -4.52 12.13 3.81
N LEU A 75 -4.88 11.05 3.12
CA LEU A 75 -4.15 10.59 1.92
C LEU A 75 -4.20 11.64 0.83
N TRP A 76 -5.37 12.24 0.60
CA TRP A 76 -5.58 13.27 -0.40
C TRP A 76 -4.70 14.50 -0.16
N LYS A 77 -4.53 14.91 1.09
CA LYS A 77 -3.64 16.03 1.48
C LYS A 77 -2.16 15.73 1.19
N ARG A 78 -1.74 14.47 1.30
CA ARG A 78 -0.34 14.03 1.11
C ARG A 78 -0.06 13.42 -0.26
N ARG A 79 -1.07 13.36 -1.13
CA ARG A 79 -0.94 12.72 -2.44
C ARG A 79 0.21 13.29 -3.26
N THR A 80 0.82 12.46 -4.08
CA THR A 80 1.74 12.89 -5.14
C THR A 80 0.93 13.12 -6.41
N THR A 81 1.18 14.25 -7.06
CA THR A 81 0.56 14.59 -8.34
C THR A 81 1.59 14.35 -9.44
N LEU A 82 1.22 13.57 -10.44
CA LEU A 82 2.05 13.26 -11.60
C LEU A 82 1.39 13.84 -12.84
N VAL A 83 2.19 14.45 -13.70
CA VAL A 83 1.77 14.88 -15.04
C VAL A 83 2.23 13.81 -16.02
N LEU A 84 1.29 13.22 -16.74
CA LEU A 84 1.56 12.22 -17.77
C LEU A 84 1.75 12.88 -19.14
N PRO A 85 2.29 12.16 -20.14
CA PRO A 85 2.29 12.63 -21.53
C PRO A 85 0.88 13.06 -21.96
N GLY A 86 0.78 14.18 -22.69
CA GLY A 86 -0.52 14.78 -23.05
C GLY A 86 -1.14 15.65 -21.94
N ASN A 87 -0.35 16.08 -20.95
CA ASN A 87 -0.77 16.94 -19.82
C ASN A 87 -1.88 16.36 -18.92
N ALA A 88 -2.15 15.06 -19.01
CA ALA A 88 -3.08 14.41 -18.10
C ALA A 88 -2.51 14.35 -16.68
N THR A 89 -3.26 14.86 -15.72
CA THR A 89 -2.84 14.87 -14.30
C THR A 89 -3.43 13.66 -13.57
N VAL A 90 -2.58 12.90 -12.88
CA VAL A 90 -3.00 11.80 -12.01
C VAL A 90 -2.52 12.02 -10.58
N HIS A 91 -3.34 11.58 -9.64
CA HIS A 91 -3.01 11.61 -8.21
C HIS A 91 -2.74 10.20 -7.72
N VAL A 92 -1.60 10.02 -7.06
CA VAL A 92 -1.17 8.75 -6.49
C VAL A 92 -0.89 8.90 -5.00
N LEU A 93 -0.85 7.79 -4.28
CA LEU A 93 -0.41 7.80 -2.88
C LEU A 93 0.99 8.39 -2.76
N SER A 94 1.24 9.13 -1.68
CA SER A 94 2.62 9.48 -1.31
C SER A 94 3.44 8.20 -1.12
N LEU A 95 4.76 8.27 -1.29
CA LEU A 95 5.60 7.09 -1.14
C LEU A 95 5.45 6.42 0.25
N PRO A 96 5.43 7.13 1.38
CA PRO A 96 5.17 6.51 2.68
C PRO A 96 3.81 5.80 2.76
N ASP A 97 2.75 6.40 2.21
CA ASP A 97 1.42 5.79 2.20
C ASP A 97 1.37 4.56 1.27
N LEU A 98 2.07 4.60 0.15
CA LEU A 98 2.20 3.46 -0.76
C LEU A 98 2.94 2.29 -0.10
N VAL A 99 4.03 2.57 0.60
CA VAL A 99 4.78 1.56 1.37
C VAL A 99 3.88 0.94 2.44
N ALA A 100 3.16 1.74 3.22
CA ALA A 100 2.22 1.24 4.23
C ALA A 100 1.13 0.35 3.60
N ALA A 101 0.52 0.78 2.47
CA ALA A 101 -0.49 0.01 1.76
C ALA A 101 0.04 -1.30 1.15
N LYS A 102 1.35 -1.40 0.95
CA LYS A 102 2.04 -2.56 0.39
C LYS A 102 2.50 -3.58 1.43
N LYS A 103 2.45 -3.28 2.72
CA LYS A 103 2.76 -4.23 3.79
C LYS A 103 1.65 -5.27 3.91
N THR A 104 1.61 -6.20 2.98
CA THR A 104 0.57 -7.24 2.86
C THR A 104 1.13 -8.64 3.09
N GLN A 105 0.26 -9.62 3.19
CA GLN A 105 0.63 -11.05 3.28
C GLN A 105 1.22 -11.62 1.97
N ARG A 106 1.22 -10.85 0.85
CA ARG A 106 1.65 -11.33 -0.46
C ARG A 106 3.15 -11.21 -0.64
N ASP A 107 3.83 -12.29 -1.00
CA ASP A 107 5.29 -12.34 -1.19
C ASP A 107 5.79 -11.29 -2.19
N LYS A 108 5.07 -11.08 -3.28
CA LYS A 108 5.43 -10.14 -4.35
C LYS A 108 5.46 -8.66 -3.94
N ASP A 109 4.81 -8.29 -2.84
CA ASP A 109 4.77 -6.88 -2.40
C ASP A 109 6.06 -6.47 -1.67
N TRP A 110 6.73 -7.39 -0.97
CA TRP A 110 7.93 -7.11 -0.17
C TRP A 110 9.16 -6.68 -0.97
N PRO A 111 9.52 -7.35 -2.08
CA PRO A 111 10.58 -6.86 -2.96
C PRO A 111 10.27 -5.48 -3.58
N VAL A 112 8.98 -5.17 -3.78
CA VAL A 112 8.56 -3.84 -4.28
C VAL A 112 8.79 -2.77 -3.21
N ILE A 113 8.41 -3.03 -1.95
CA ILE A 113 8.68 -2.12 -0.81
C ILE A 113 10.18 -1.83 -0.74
N ARG A 114 11.00 -2.88 -0.71
CA ARG A 114 12.45 -2.74 -0.65
C ARG A 114 12.97 -1.81 -1.74
N ARG A 115 12.64 -2.08 -3.01
CA ARG A 115 13.10 -1.28 -4.15
C ARG A 115 12.61 0.16 -4.10
N LEU A 116 11.37 0.40 -3.68
CA LEU A 116 10.81 1.75 -3.58
C LEU A 116 11.55 2.60 -2.54
N VAL A 117 11.82 2.02 -1.36
CA VAL A 117 12.50 2.75 -0.29
C VAL A 117 13.97 2.96 -0.60
N GLU A 118 14.65 1.96 -1.19
CA GLU A 118 16.04 2.08 -1.66
C GLU A 118 16.18 3.16 -2.74
N ALA A 119 15.31 3.14 -3.77
CA ALA A 119 15.32 4.14 -4.82
C ALA A 119 15.20 5.57 -4.25
N HIS A 120 14.24 5.76 -3.34
CA HIS A 120 14.06 7.04 -2.67
C HIS A 120 15.29 7.44 -1.82
N TYR A 121 15.95 6.47 -1.17
CA TYR A 121 17.18 6.74 -0.44
C TYR A 121 18.29 7.20 -1.38
N PHE A 122 18.58 6.45 -2.43
CA PHE A 122 19.66 6.77 -3.38
C PHE A 122 19.44 8.10 -4.12
N GLU A 123 18.19 8.41 -4.45
CA GLU A 123 17.81 9.68 -5.08
C GLU A 123 18.06 10.90 -4.16
N HIS A 124 17.78 10.73 -2.85
CA HIS A 124 17.75 11.87 -1.93
C HIS A 124 18.83 11.88 -0.85
N ARG A 125 19.73 10.90 -0.81
CA ARG A 125 20.77 10.78 0.25
C ARG A 125 21.73 11.96 0.33
N ARG A 126 21.87 12.74 -0.75
CA ARG A 126 22.70 13.97 -0.80
C ARG A 126 21.98 15.20 -0.24
N ASP A 127 20.65 15.16 -0.13
CA ASP A 127 19.83 16.22 0.44
C ASP A 127 18.88 15.64 1.51
N PRO A 128 19.42 15.12 2.62
CA PRO A 128 18.63 14.52 3.69
C PRO A 128 17.90 15.60 4.49
N ASN A 129 16.61 15.42 4.72
CA ASN A 129 15.84 16.19 5.67
C ASN A 129 15.28 15.29 6.78
N ARG A 130 14.76 15.90 7.84
CA ARG A 130 14.27 15.17 9.02
C ARG A 130 13.21 14.10 8.66
N ALA A 131 12.29 14.42 7.74
CA ALA A 131 11.23 13.50 7.33
C ALA A 131 11.78 12.32 6.51
N ARG A 132 12.69 12.58 5.56
CA ARG A 132 13.36 11.54 4.77
C ARG A 132 14.15 10.59 5.65
N ILE A 133 14.97 11.12 6.56
CA ILE A 133 15.77 10.30 7.49
C ILE A 133 14.86 9.43 8.35
N ALA A 134 13.78 9.98 8.90
CA ALA A 134 12.84 9.20 9.69
C ALA A 134 12.19 8.09 8.84
N PHE A 135 11.76 8.40 7.62
CA PHE A 135 11.20 7.42 6.70
C PHE A 135 12.19 6.30 6.37
N TRP A 136 13.45 6.62 6.09
CA TRP A 136 14.48 5.61 5.83
C TRP A 136 14.73 4.70 7.03
N LEU A 137 14.91 5.28 8.22
CA LEU A 137 15.12 4.49 9.44
C LEU A 137 13.91 3.61 9.79
N THR A 138 12.70 4.00 9.37
CA THR A 138 11.47 3.23 9.62
C THR A 138 11.22 2.17 8.56
N GLU A 139 11.54 2.44 7.27
CA GLU A 139 11.05 1.62 6.18
C GLU A 139 12.13 0.90 5.35
N LEU A 140 13.41 1.27 5.47
CA LEU A 140 14.48 0.53 4.78
C LEU A 140 14.50 -0.95 5.18
N ARG A 141 14.82 -1.80 4.18
CA ARG A 141 14.83 -3.26 4.32
C ARG A 141 16.12 -3.91 3.82
N THR A 142 17.14 -3.11 3.56
CA THR A 142 18.48 -3.56 3.19
C THR A 142 19.41 -3.31 4.35
N PRO A 143 19.94 -4.34 5.00
CA PRO A 143 20.73 -4.22 6.23
C PRO A 143 21.88 -3.22 6.12
N GLU A 144 22.64 -3.28 5.04
CA GLU A 144 23.80 -2.41 4.79
C GLU A 144 23.40 -0.95 4.74
N VAL A 145 22.29 -0.65 4.05
CA VAL A 145 21.76 0.72 3.92
C VAL A 145 21.17 1.21 5.25
N ILE A 146 20.53 0.32 6.02
CA ILE A 146 20.03 0.65 7.37
C ILE A 146 21.19 1.05 8.29
N VAL A 147 22.29 0.27 8.28
CA VAL A 147 23.50 0.55 9.05
C VAL A 147 24.12 1.88 8.63
N GLU A 148 24.23 2.12 7.33
CA GLU A 148 24.74 3.37 6.78
C GLU A 148 23.93 4.57 7.30
N VAL A 149 22.61 4.55 7.14
CA VAL A 149 21.72 5.64 7.58
C VAL A 149 21.75 5.83 9.09
N ALA A 150 21.76 4.76 9.88
CA ALA A 150 21.82 4.83 11.33
C ALA A 150 23.13 5.49 11.83
N ARG A 151 24.27 5.14 11.22
CA ARG A 151 25.57 5.70 11.55
C ARG A 151 25.73 7.16 11.15
N GLN A 152 25.21 7.52 9.98
CA GLN A 152 25.23 8.91 9.48
C GLN A 152 24.29 9.83 10.29
N HIS A 153 23.17 9.30 10.79
CA HIS A 153 22.11 10.08 11.42
C HIS A 153 21.82 9.66 12.87
N LYS A 154 22.86 9.57 13.70
CA LYS A 154 22.80 9.11 15.11
C LYS A 154 21.72 9.78 15.97
N ARG A 155 21.44 11.10 15.75
CA ARG A 155 20.37 11.81 16.48
C ARG A 155 18.98 11.29 16.14
N ALA A 156 18.72 11.01 14.87
CA ALA A 156 17.45 10.46 14.39
C ALA A 156 17.31 8.98 14.82
N TRP A 157 18.40 8.20 14.66
CA TRP A 157 18.47 6.84 15.15
C TRP A 157 18.09 6.74 16.64
N ARG A 158 18.71 7.55 17.52
CA ARG A 158 18.42 7.53 18.97
C ARG A 158 16.93 7.74 19.28
N ARG A 159 16.23 8.57 18.52
CA ARG A 159 14.79 8.81 18.70
C ARG A 159 13.91 7.66 18.25
N LEU A 160 14.38 6.85 17.29
CA LEU A 160 13.60 5.77 16.68
C LEU A 160 14.04 4.37 17.15
N ALA A 161 15.15 4.25 17.84
CA ALA A 161 15.73 2.96 18.25
C ALA A 161 14.77 2.13 19.13
N SER A 162 13.97 2.79 19.97
CA SER A 162 12.97 2.11 20.80
C SER A 162 11.72 1.67 20.02
N SER A 163 11.45 2.26 18.87
CA SER A 163 10.25 1.96 18.07
C SER A 163 10.48 0.89 16.99
N ARG A 164 11.73 0.53 16.71
CA ARG A 164 12.10 -0.47 15.70
C ARG A 164 13.29 -1.30 16.20
N SER A 165 13.05 -2.55 16.60
CA SER A 165 14.00 -3.42 17.29
C SER A 165 15.34 -3.60 16.54
N LEU A 166 15.28 -3.73 15.20
CA LEU A 166 16.50 -3.91 14.39
C LEU A 166 17.49 -2.75 14.51
N LEU A 167 17.02 -1.54 14.84
CA LEU A 167 17.90 -0.38 14.99
C LEU A 167 18.87 -0.52 16.18
N ALA A 168 18.58 -1.38 17.16
CA ALA A 168 19.51 -1.69 18.24
C ALA A 168 20.83 -2.29 17.72
N PHE A 169 20.77 -3.04 16.62
CA PHE A 169 21.91 -3.72 16.00
C PHE A 169 22.60 -2.89 14.90
N ALA A 170 21.95 -1.82 14.43
CA ALA A 170 22.43 -1.07 13.28
C ALA A 170 23.75 -0.30 13.56
N LEU A 171 23.96 0.24 14.77
CA LEU A 171 25.19 0.98 15.08
C LEU A 171 26.41 0.07 15.18
N SER A 172 26.27 -1.15 15.68
CA SER A 172 27.34 -2.16 15.73
C SER A 172 27.64 -2.78 14.36
N ALA A 173 26.76 -2.54 13.35
CA ALA A 173 26.79 -3.20 12.04
C ALA A 173 26.63 -4.73 12.12
N ASP A 174 25.88 -5.20 13.09
CA ASP A 174 25.50 -6.61 13.17
C ASP A 174 24.43 -6.92 12.12
N LEU A 175 24.89 -7.17 10.89
CA LEU A 175 24.02 -7.42 9.73
C LEU A 175 23.16 -8.67 9.90
N GLU A 176 23.66 -9.68 10.59
CA GLU A 176 22.92 -10.92 10.83
C GLU A 176 21.71 -10.66 11.73
N SER A 177 21.92 -9.94 12.84
CA SER A 177 20.83 -9.55 13.74
C SER A 177 19.84 -8.59 13.06
N VAL A 178 20.32 -7.64 12.23
CA VAL A 178 19.43 -6.77 11.45
C VAL A 178 18.57 -7.58 10.48
N ASN A 179 19.15 -8.54 9.75
CA ASN A 179 18.40 -9.43 8.84
C ASN A 179 17.36 -10.27 9.59
N ARG A 180 17.72 -10.85 10.72
CA ARG A 180 16.82 -11.64 11.55
C ARG A 180 15.61 -10.82 12.03
N GLU A 181 15.84 -9.60 12.49
CA GLU A 181 14.76 -8.70 12.92
C GLU A 181 13.89 -8.22 11.74
N LEU A 182 14.48 -7.96 10.56
CA LEU A 182 13.71 -7.67 9.34
C LEU A 182 12.76 -8.81 8.97
N ALA A 183 13.21 -10.06 9.07
CA ALA A 183 12.37 -11.22 8.82
C ALA A 183 11.21 -11.34 9.83
N LYS A 184 11.47 -11.02 11.11
CA LYS A 184 10.44 -10.98 12.15
C LYS A 184 9.41 -9.87 11.88
N GLU A 185 9.86 -8.64 11.52
CA GLU A 185 8.98 -7.54 11.14
C GLU A 185 8.07 -7.94 9.96
N GLU A 186 8.65 -8.54 8.93
CA GLU A 186 7.89 -8.97 7.76
C GLU A 186 6.84 -10.02 8.13
N THR A 187 7.21 -11.01 8.94
CA THR A 187 6.28 -12.05 9.41
C THR A 187 5.14 -11.45 10.22
N ALA A 188 5.44 -10.55 11.16
CA ALA A 188 4.44 -9.89 11.99
C ALA A 188 3.44 -9.07 11.14
N GLU A 189 3.93 -8.29 10.19
CA GLU A 189 3.09 -7.49 9.26
C GLU A 189 2.18 -8.37 8.39
N ARG A 190 2.71 -9.51 7.90
CA ARG A 190 1.94 -10.49 7.13
C ARG A 190 0.81 -11.11 7.97
N ASP A 191 1.10 -11.41 9.23
CA ASP A 191 0.11 -11.96 10.16
C ASP A 191 -0.98 -10.96 10.51
N GLU A 192 -0.61 -9.69 10.71
CA GLU A 192 -1.56 -8.62 10.91
C GLU A 192 -2.45 -8.39 9.67
N ASP A 193 -1.88 -8.43 8.47
CA ASP A 193 -2.65 -8.31 7.23
C ASP A 193 -3.64 -9.47 7.07
N ARG A 194 -3.22 -10.71 7.39
CA ARG A 194 -4.11 -11.89 7.40
C ARG A 194 -5.26 -11.71 8.38
N ARG A 195 -4.98 -11.25 9.60
CA ARG A 195 -6.00 -10.99 10.63
C ARG A 195 -6.99 -9.91 10.21
N TYR A 196 -6.48 -8.81 9.66
CA TYR A 196 -7.30 -7.70 9.19
C TYR A 196 -8.30 -8.12 8.11
N TRP A 197 -7.87 -8.92 7.13
CA TRP A 197 -8.71 -9.34 6.01
C TRP A 197 -9.56 -10.58 6.31
N SER A 198 -9.31 -11.31 7.39
CA SER A 198 -10.02 -12.56 7.72
C SER A 198 -11.55 -12.40 7.76
N PRO A 199 -12.14 -11.38 8.43
CA PRO A 199 -13.59 -11.23 8.45
C PRO A 199 -14.19 -11.01 7.05
N LEU A 200 -13.55 -10.16 6.23
CA LEU A 200 -14.00 -9.86 4.88
C LEU A 200 -13.88 -11.08 3.94
N ARG A 201 -12.87 -11.93 4.14
CA ARG A 201 -12.75 -13.19 3.40
C ARG A 201 -13.90 -14.14 3.70
N LYS A 202 -14.27 -14.31 4.97
CA LYS A 202 -15.42 -15.14 5.38
C LYS A 202 -16.71 -14.63 4.74
N GLU A 203 -16.92 -13.30 4.71
CA GLU A 203 -18.06 -12.71 4.02
C GLU A 203 -18.04 -13.00 2.50
N LEU A 204 -16.88 -12.90 1.85
CA LEU A 204 -16.74 -13.23 0.43
C LEU A 204 -17.03 -14.71 0.14
N GLU A 205 -16.63 -15.60 1.01
CA GLU A 205 -16.93 -17.05 0.90
C GLU A 205 -18.43 -17.29 0.97
N THR A 206 -19.12 -16.66 1.92
CA THR A 206 -20.59 -16.73 2.02
C THR A 206 -21.29 -16.16 0.78
N LEU A 207 -20.79 -15.04 0.24
CA LEU A 207 -21.35 -14.44 -0.99
C LEU A 207 -21.09 -15.29 -2.24
N ARG A 208 -20.04 -16.09 -2.28
CA ARG A 208 -19.74 -17.03 -3.38
C ARG A 208 -20.61 -18.28 -3.34
N HIS A 209 -20.97 -18.71 -2.14
CA HIS A 209 -21.68 -19.97 -1.91
C HIS A 209 -22.92 -19.75 -1.02
N PRO A 210 -23.95 -19.00 -1.49
CA PRO A 210 -25.10 -18.66 -0.67
C PRO A 210 -25.89 -19.87 -0.16
N ASN A 211 -25.74 -21.05 -0.77
CA ASN A 211 -26.45 -22.27 -0.43
C ASN A 211 -25.68 -23.27 0.45
N ARG A 212 -24.46 -22.96 0.91
CA ARG A 212 -23.67 -23.86 1.78
C ARG A 212 -24.01 -23.76 3.27
N GLY A 213 -24.94 -22.90 3.66
CA GLY A 213 -25.34 -22.66 5.06
C GLY A 213 -26.78 -23.01 5.39
N LYS A 214 -27.45 -23.78 4.52
CA LYS A 214 -28.78 -24.34 4.81
C LYS A 214 -28.67 -25.85 5.01
#